data_6e65e3fd3ee6b4182620106aa4d0ab56
#
_entry.id   6e65e3fd3ee6b4182620106aa4d0ab56
#
_cell.length_a   1.000
_cell.length_b   1.000
_cell.length_c   1.000
_cell.angle_alpha   90.00
_cell.angle_beta   90.00
_cell.angle_gamma   90.00
#
_symmetry.space_group_name_H-M   'P 1'
#
loop_
_entity.id
_entity.type
_entity.pdbx_description
1 polymer ?
#
loop_
_entity_poly.entity_id
_entity_poly.type
_entity_poly.pdbx_seq_one_letter_code
_entity_poly.pdbx_strand_id
1 'polypeptide(L)'
;LVAMCANDILAQGAMPLFFLDYFATGKLDRGVATEVIAGIADGCLLADCALIGGETAEMPGMYSADIYDLAGFCVGAAERGSLLAPGQPKAGDIAIALPSSGVHSNGYSLVRKIIELSGASLEAAPPFTSTAATLGDAVMTPTRIYQKAAAVALQTGGVSGIVHVTGGGLIENPPRVYDDDLALHIDCAARPLPPIFGWLRDQGAMDIQELARTFNCGIGLLIFVDSNKSDDVLSALKNGSEPDAWIAGKLTNRNADRAVVLDQSDSWLGR
;
A
#
# COMPACT_ATOMS: atom_id res chain seq x y z
N LEU A 1 11.22 1.31 -0.72
CA LEU A 1 11.73 0.78 0.55
C LEU A 1 11.12 1.52 1.75
N VAL A 2 11.33 2.85 1.87
CA VAL A 2 10.87 3.65 3.02
C VAL A 2 9.36 3.54 3.21
N ALA A 3 8.57 3.64 2.16
CA ALA A 3 7.11 3.53 2.22
C ALA A 3 6.64 2.23 2.90
N MET A 4 7.28 1.11 2.59
CA MET A 4 6.90 -0.20 3.16
C MET A 4 7.08 -0.21 4.68
N CYS A 5 8.17 0.37 5.19
CA CYS A 5 8.42 0.43 6.62
C CYS A 5 7.61 1.52 7.32
N ALA A 6 7.57 2.75 6.74
CA ALA A 6 6.88 3.88 7.35
C ALA A 6 5.37 3.68 7.42
N ASN A 7 4.74 3.16 6.34
CA ASN A 7 3.29 2.90 6.35
C ASN A 7 2.88 1.83 7.37
N ASP A 8 3.76 0.85 7.65
CA ASP A 8 3.49 -0.15 8.70
C ASP A 8 3.55 0.46 10.11
N ILE A 9 4.42 1.46 10.34
CA ILE A 9 4.41 2.27 11.55
C ILE A 9 3.10 3.04 11.68
N LEU A 10 2.66 3.69 10.59
CA LEU A 10 1.39 4.43 10.54
C LEU A 10 0.18 3.52 10.80
N ALA A 11 0.21 2.27 10.32
CA ALA A 11 -0.84 1.29 10.56
C ALA A 11 -1.03 0.95 12.04
N GLN A 12 -0.01 1.17 12.87
CA GLN A 12 -0.09 1.03 14.33
C GLN A 12 -0.55 2.31 15.03
N GLY A 13 -0.86 3.39 14.30
CA GLY A 13 -1.19 4.70 14.89
C GLY A 13 0.04 5.46 15.42
N ALA A 14 1.26 5.01 15.09
CA ALA A 14 2.50 5.66 15.46
C ALA A 14 3.01 6.56 14.34
N MET A 15 3.79 7.59 14.70
CA MET A 15 4.46 8.45 13.72
C MET A 15 5.90 8.00 13.54
N PRO A 16 6.39 7.86 12.29
CA PRO A 16 7.79 7.60 12.00
C PRO A 16 8.69 8.67 12.60
N LEU A 17 9.82 8.29 13.20
CA LEU A 17 10.80 9.20 13.78
C LEU A 17 12.12 9.15 13.02
N PHE A 18 12.62 7.93 12.77
CA PHE A 18 13.85 7.74 12.05
C PHE A 18 13.89 6.42 11.29
N PHE A 19 14.77 6.38 10.31
CA PHE A 19 14.98 5.28 9.40
C PHE A 19 16.46 4.92 9.33
N LEU A 20 16.75 3.64 9.18
CA LEU A 20 18.08 3.11 8.86
C LEU A 20 17.93 2.19 7.65
N ASP A 21 18.88 2.30 6.71
CA ASP A 21 18.94 1.43 5.55
C ASP A 21 20.02 0.37 5.65
N TYR A 22 19.85 -0.68 4.89
CA TYR A 22 20.88 -1.68 4.62
C TYR A 22 21.00 -1.87 3.12
N PHE A 23 22.19 -1.63 2.60
CA PHE A 23 22.53 -1.84 1.18
C PHE A 23 23.57 -2.95 1.09
N ALA A 24 23.23 -4.10 0.50
CA ALA A 24 24.14 -5.21 0.29
C ALA A 24 24.32 -5.45 -1.23
N THR A 25 25.54 -5.71 -1.66
CA THR A 25 25.84 -5.95 -3.07
C THR A 25 27.04 -6.90 -3.25
N GLY A 26 27.17 -7.54 -4.42
CA GLY A 26 28.33 -8.35 -4.74
C GLY A 26 29.58 -7.51 -5.02
N LYS A 27 29.41 -6.33 -5.62
CA LYS A 27 30.45 -5.33 -5.89
C LYS A 27 29.85 -3.94 -5.83
N LEU A 28 30.45 -3.07 -5.03
CA LEU A 28 29.94 -1.71 -4.86
C LEU A 28 30.17 -0.86 -6.12
N ASP A 29 29.07 -0.43 -6.74
CA ASP A 29 29.04 0.68 -7.67
C ASP A 29 28.62 1.94 -6.92
N ARG A 30 29.51 2.95 -6.87
CA ARG A 30 29.26 4.20 -6.13
C ARG A 30 28.14 5.02 -6.77
N GLY A 31 27.97 4.97 -8.09
CA GLY A 31 26.90 5.69 -8.78
C GLY A 31 25.53 5.16 -8.37
N VAL A 32 25.35 3.84 -8.51
CA VAL A 32 24.12 3.13 -8.10
C VAL A 32 23.82 3.34 -6.62
N ALA A 33 24.81 3.16 -5.74
CA ALA A 33 24.62 3.34 -4.30
C ALA A 33 24.20 4.78 -3.96
N THR A 34 24.78 5.79 -4.61
CA THR A 34 24.42 7.19 -4.40
C THR A 34 22.96 7.45 -4.81
N GLU A 35 22.52 6.95 -5.96
CA GLU A 35 21.14 7.11 -6.42
C GLU A 35 20.15 6.41 -5.50
N VAL A 36 20.47 5.19 -5.05
CA VAL A 36 19.62 4.43 -4.12
C VAL A 36 19.47 5.17 -2.78
N ILE A 37 20.59 5.62 -2.20
CA ILE A 37 20.57 6.34 -0.91
C ILE A 37 19.85 7.69 -1.03
N ALA A 38 20.01 8.39 -2.17
CA ALA A 38 19.25 9.60 -2.43
C ALA A 38 17.74 9.34 -2.48
N GLY A 39 17.30 8.26 -3.16
CA GLY A 39 15.89 7.85 -3.17
C GLY A 39 15.36 7.44 -1.79
N ILE A 40 16.21 6.83 -0.94
CA ILE A 40 15.85 6.54 0.45
C ILE A 40 15.69 7.84 1.25
N ALA A 41 16.59 8.81 1.08
CA ALA A 41 16.50 10.12 1.73
C ALA A 41 15.24 10.87 1.32
N ASP A 42 14.89 10.88 0.03
CA ASP A 42 13.64 11.47 -0.45
C ASP A 42 12.42 10.78 0.16
N GLY A 43 12.43 9.46 0.26
CA GLY A 43 11.38 8.70 0.94
C GLY A 43 11.25 9.07 2.43
N CYS A 44 12.36 9.27 3.13
CA CYS A 44 12.38 9.70 4.52
C CYS A 44 11.79 11.11 4.68
N LEU A 45 12.10 12.04 3.77
CA LEU A 45 11.48 13.37 3.74
C LEU A 45 9.96 13.30 3.56
N LEU A 46 9.47 12.43 2.68
CA LEU A 46 8.03 12.20 2.49
C LEU A 46 7.36 11.56 3.71
N ALA A 47 8.10 10.71 4.44
CA ALA A 47 7.63 10.05 5.66
C ALA A 47 7.77 10.93 6.92
N ASP A 48 8.33 12.14 6.78
CA ASP A 48 8.63 13.06 7.88
C ASP A 48 9.46 12.38 8.98
N CYS A 49 10.49 11.63 8.55
CA CYS A 49 11.41 10.95 9.46
C CYS A 49 12.87 11.19 9.08
N ALA A 50 13.78 11.06 10.04
CA ALA A 50 15.20 11.29 9.82
C ALA A 50 15.89 10.01 9.29
N LEU A 51 16.64 10.10 8.19
CA LEU A 51 17.61 9.06 7.83
C LEU A 51 18.84 9.27 8.71
N ILE A 52 19.01 8.44 9.75
CA ILE A 52 20.06 8.66 10.77
C ILE A 52 21.31 7.82 10.54
N GLY A 53 21.29 6.89 9.62
CA GLY A 53 22.39 6.01 9.28
C GLY A 53 21.94 4.78 8.54
N GLY A 54 22.82 3.82 8.44
CA GLY A 54 22.59 2.56 7.74
C GLY A 54 23.89 1.78 7.65
N GLU A 55 23.89 0.73 6.84
CA GLU A 55 25.06 -0.11 6.59
C GLU A 55 25.17 -0.40 5.09
N THR A 56 26.39 -0.34 4.56
CA THR A 56 26.71 -0.75 3.21
C THR A 56 27.67 -1.92 3.26
N ALA A 57 27.22 -3.08 2.75
CA ALA A 57 28.01 -4.31 2.75
C ALA A 57 28.35 -4.78 1.35
N GLU A 58 29.66 -4.97 1.09
CA GLU A 58 30.13 -5.65 -0.12
C GLU A 58 30.34 -7.13 0.20
N MET A 59 29.58 -8.00 -0.46
CA MET A 59 29.49 -9.44 -0.15
C MET A 59 29.73 -10.28 -1.40
N PRO A 60 30.97 -10.31 -1.92
CA PRO A 60 31.33 -11.09 -3.11
C PRO A 60 31.10 -12.57 -2.84
N GLY A 61 30.49 -13.25 -3.82
CA GLY A 61 30.12 -14.67 -3.71
C GLY A 61 28.76 -14.94 -3.08
N MET A 62 28.18 -14.00 -2.34
CA MET A 62 26.79 -14.07 -1.88
C MET A 62 25.86 -13.42 -2.91
N TYR A 63 26.23 -12.26 -3.44
CA TYR A 63 25.54 -11.56 -4.51
C TYR A 63 26.41 -11.50 -5.77
N SER A 64 25.79 -11.52 -6.96
CA SER A 64 26.47 -11.20 -8.21
C SER A 64 26.90 -9.74 -8.24
N ALA A 65 27.89 -9.40 -9.06
CA ALA A 65 28.50 -8.06 -9.08
C ALA A 65 27.53 -6.92 -9.46
N ASP A 66 26.46 -7.24 -10.18
CA ASP A 66 25.44 -6.32 -10.71
C ASP A 66 24.13 -6.37 -9.91
N ILE A 67 24.11 -7.14 -8.81
CA ILE A 67 22.93 -7.30 -7.95
C ILE A 67 23.15 -6.58 -6.63
N TYR A 68 22.12 -5.89 -6.16
CA TYR A 68 22.05 -5.38 -4.80
C TYR A 68 20.74 -5.76 -4.14
N ASP A 69 20.75 -5.79 -2.82
CA ASP A 69 19.60 -6.06 -1.96
C ASP A 69 19.45 -4.94 -0.92
N LEU A 70 18.21 -4.58 -0.62
CA LEU A 70 17.89 -3.47 0.27
C LEU A 70 16.99 -3.95 1.40
N ALA A 71 17.34 -3.56 2.62
CA ALA A 71 16.45 -3.66 3.77
C ALA A 71 16.29 -2.29 4.44
N GLY A 72 15.16 -2.09 5.12
CA GLY A 72 14.89 -0.87 5.86
C GLY A 72 14.41 -1.17 7.27
N PHE A 73 14.77 -0.31 8.20
CA PHE A 73 14.34 -0.35 9.57
C PHE A 73 13.82 1.03 9.98
N CYS A 74 12.51 1.10 10.29
CA CYS A 74 11.84 2.33 10.68
C CYS A 74 11.42 2.24 12.16
N VAL A 75 11.69 3.29 12.91
CA VAL A 75 11.22 3.43 14.29
C VAL A 75 10.23 4.57 14.36
N GLY A 76 9.09 4.32 14.98
CA GLY A 76 8.08 5.31 15.26
C GLY A 76 7.73 5.38 16.72
N ALA A 77 6.97 6.41 17.09
CA ALA A 77 6.45 6.57 18.43
C ALA A 77 4.99 6.95 18.42
N ALA A 78 4.30 6.55 19.47
CA ALA A 78 2.93 6.95 19.78
C ALA A 78 2.82 7.26 21.25
N GLU A 79 1.89 8.11 21.63
CA GLU A 79 1.57 8.32 23.04
C GLU A 79 1.04 7.02 23.67
N ARG A 80 1.35 6.85 24.96
CA ARG A 80 0.90 5.66 25.69
C ARG A 80 -0.65 5.57 25.66
N GLY A 81 -1.15 4.45 25.14
CA GLY A 81 -2.59 4.19 25.05
C GLY A 81 -3.25 4.71 23.76
N SER A 82 -2.47 5.30 22.81
CA SER A 82 -2.99 5.75 21.52
C SER A 82 -2.65 4.82 20.35
N LEU A 83 -1.97 3.70 20.61
CA LEU A 83 -1.72 2.69 19.58
C LEU A 83 -3.02 2.06 19.11
N LEU A 84 -3.12 1.85 17.80
CA LEU A 84 -4.21 1.11 17.17
C LEU A 84 -3.95 -0.40 17.33
N ALA A 85 -4.62 -1.00 18.31
CA ALA A 85 -4.51 -2.44 18.55
C ALA A 85 -5.51 -3.23 17.70
N PRO A 86 -5.19 -4.48 17.30
CA PRO A 86 -6.18 -5.38 16.70
C PRO A 86 -7.42 -5.52 17.60
N GLY A 87 -8.60 -5.66 16.96
CA GLY A 87 -9.88 -5.79 17.68
C GLY A 87 -10.52 -4.46 18.13
N GLN A 88 -9.91 -3.31 17.83
CA GLN A 88 -10.55 -2.00 18.09
C GLN A 88 -11.65 -1.64 17.07
N PRO A 89 -11.54 -1.94 15.77
CA PRO A 89 -12.62 -1.73 14.81
C PRO A 89 -13.85 -2.58 15.16
N LYS A 90 -15.03 -2.01 14.98
CA LYS A 90 -16.31 -2.63 15.35
C LYS A 90 -17.32 -2.60 14.20
N ALA A 91 -18.37 -3.40 14.31
CA ALA A 91 -19.48 -3.36 13.36
C ALA A 91 -20.08 -1.95 13.27
N GLY A 92 -20.27 -1.45 12.07
CA GLY A 92 -20.72 -0.09 11.78
C GLY A 92 -19.60 0.89 11.43
N ASP A 93 -18.33 0.57 11.72
CA ASP A 93 -17.20 1.43 11.31
C ASP A 93 -17.10 1.51 9.79
N ILE A 94 -16.81 2.71 9.31
CA ILE A 94 -16.69 3.03 7.89
C ILE A 94 -15.22 2.84 7.47
N ALA A 95 -15.03 2.18 6.33
CA ALA A 95 -13.71 2.04 5.72
C ALA A 95 -13.50 3.17 4.70
N ILE A 96 -12.62 4.11 5.03
CA ILE A 96 -12.15 5.15 4.12
C ILE A 96 -10.91 4.62 3.42
N ALA A 97 -10.88 4.67 2.09
CA ALA A 97 -9.74 4.25 1.29
C ALA A 97 -8.94 5.44 0.79
N LEU A 98 -7.62 5.27 0.76
CA LEU A 98 -6.68 6.17 0.11
C LEU A 98 -6.10 5.49 -1.13
N PRO A 99 -6.01 6.22 -2.28
CA PRO A 99 -5.57 5.62 -3.53
C PRO A 99 -4.13 5.14 -3.46
N SER A 100 -3.85 4.01 -4.11
CA SER A 100 -2.48 3.61 -4.41
C SER A 100 -1.93 4.39 -5.61
N SER A 101 -0.61 4.45 -5.75
CA SER A 101 0.08 5.01 -6.92
C SER A 101 0.25 3.99 -8.05
N GLY A 102 -0.18 2.75 -7.86
CA GLY A 102 -0.01 1.63 -8.78
C GLY A 102 0.11 0.32 -8.02
N VAL A 103 0.92 -0.59 -8.52
CA VAL A 103 1.14 -1.93 -7.93
C VAL A 103 1.76 -1.85 -6.53
N HIS A 104 2.44 -0.76 -6.22
CA HIS A 104 3.27 -0.59 -5.03
C HIS A 104 4.46 -1.55 -5.04
N SER A 105 4.71 -2.27 -3.94
CA SER A 105 5.89 -3.15 -3.81
C SER A 105 5.54 -4.63 -3.70
N ASN A 106 4.29 -5.02 -3.99
CA ASN A 106 3.83 -6.39 -3.79
C ASN A 106 3.34 -7.02 -5.11
N GLY A 107 3.47 -8.35 -5.20
CA GLY A 107 3.01 -9.10 -6.37
C GLY A 107 3.95 -9.06 -7.58
N TYR A 108 5.17 -8.53 -7.45
CA TYR A 108 6.09 -8.34 -8.60
C TYR A 108 6.54 -9.64 -9.27
N SER A 109 6.61 -10.75 -8.56
CA SER A 109 6.88 -12.05 -9.20
C SER A 109 5.82 -12.38 -10.26
N LEU A 110 4.55 -12.11 -9.93
CA LEU A 110 3.44 -12.30 -10.86
C LEU A 110 3.44 -11.22 -11.96
N VAL A 111 3.68 -9.95 -11.62
CA VAL A 111 3.79 -8.85 -12.61
C VAL A 111 4.84 -9.17 -13.67
N ARG A 112 6.04 -9.59 -13.26
CA ARG A 112 7.12 -9.98 -14.19
C ARG A 112 6.71 -11.16 -15.06
N LYS A 113 6.04 -12.16 -14.47
CA LYS A 113 5.57 -13.32 -15.22
C LYS A 113 4.50 -12.96 -16.25
N ILE A 114 3.58 -12.05 -15.89
CA ILE A 114 2.53 -11.55 -16.80
C ILE A 114 3.17 -10.75 -17.95
N ILE A 115 4.14 -9.87 -17.67
CA ILE A 115 4.86 -9.12 -18.70
C ILE A 115 5.57 -10.09 -19.67
N GLU A 116 6.27 -11.09 -19.15
CA GLU A 116 6.92 -12.13 -19.96
C GLU A 116 5.91 -12.86 -20.86
N LEU A 117 4.79 -13.33 -20.31
CA LEU A 117 3.79 -14.10 -21.03
C LEU A 117 3.01 -13.26 -22.07
N SER A 118 2.76 -11.99 -21.77
CA SER A 118 2.09 -11.08 -22.70
C SER A 118 2.98 -10.62 -23.85
N GLY A 119 4.30 -10.81 -23.75
CA GLY A 119 5.26 -10.28 -24.70
C GLY A 119 5.39 -8.76 -24.70
N ALA A 120 4.85 -8.08 -23.67
CA ALA A 120 4.93 -6.63 -23.55
C ALA A 120 6.37 -6.19 -23.23
N SER A 121 6.83 -5.12 -23.88
CA SER A 121 8.14 -4.53 -23.60
C SER A 121 8.04 -3.48 -22.50
N LEU A 122 8.97 -3.50 -21.55
CA LEU A 122 9.06 -2.46 -20.51
C LEU A 122 9.36 -1.08 -21.08
N GLU A 123 9.98 -1.01 -22.26
CA GLU A 123 10.37 0.25 -22.95
C GLU A 123 9.23 0.81 -23.83
N ALA A 124 8.20 0.00 -24.11
CA ALA A 124 7.04 0.43 -24.88
C ALA A 124 6.03 1.21 -24.04
N ALA A 125 5.14 1.94 -24.72
CA ALA A 125 3.99 2.57 -24.06
C ALA A 125 3.15 1.51 -23.32
N PRO A 126 2.56 1.85 -22.15
CA PRO A 126 1.71 0.92 -21.41
C PRO A 126 0.55 0.41 -22.29
N PRO A 127 0.22 -0.91 -22.27
CA PRO A 127 -0.91 -1.46 -23.02
C PRO A 127 -2.28 -1.17 -22.35
N PHE A 128 -2.33 -0.18 -21.49
CA PHE A 128 -3.51 0.31 -20.78
C PHE A 128 -3.40 1.84 -20.63
N THR A 129 -4.52 2.50 -20.30
CA THR A 129 -4.53 3.96 -20.08
C THR A 129 -3.62 4.34 -18.91
N SER A 130 -2.62 5.16 -19.19
CA SER A 130 -1.62 5.60 -18.21
C SER A 130 -1.05 6.97 -18.61
N THR A 131 -0.55 7.72 -17.63
CA THR A 131 0.25 8.94 -17.86
C THR A 131 1.75 8.63 -17.93
N ALA A 132 2.17 7.39 -17.60
CA ALA A 132 3.55 6.95 -17.71
C ALA A 132 3.97 6.83 -19.18
N ALA A 133 5.21 7.18 -19.50
CA ALA A 133 5.74 7.10 -20.85
C ALA A 133 5.95 5.65 -21.30
N THR A 134 6.39 4.80 -20.39
CA THR A 134 6.69 3.38 -20.66
C THR A 134 5.96 2.46 -19.68
N LEU A 135 5.82 1.18 -20.05
CA LEU A 135 5.33 0.15 -19.14
C LEU A 135 6.24 0.02 -17.91
N GLY A 136 7.56 0.14 -18.11
CA GLY A 136 8.54 0.16 -17.03
C GLY A 136 8.23 1.27 -16.01
N ASP A 137 8.03 2.50 -16.46
CA ASP A 137 7.67 3.63 -15.59
C ASP A 137 6.35 3.37 -14.83
N ALA A 138 5.35 2.81 -15.52
CA ALA A 138 4.04 2.52 -14.92
C ALA A 138 4.14 1.48 -13.80
N VAL A 139 4.90 0.39 -14.01
CA VAL A 139 5.05 -0.66 -12.99
C VAL A 139 6.07 -0.29 -11.91
N MET A 140 7.01 0.60 -12.17
CA MET A 140 8.02 1.06 -11.21
C MET A 140 7.60 2.30 -10.42
N THR A 141 6.37 2.78 -10.58
CA THR A 141 5.86 3.91 -9.77
C THR A 141 6.06 3.62 -8.28
N PRO A 142 6.76 4.51 -7.54
CA PRO A 142 7.06 4.26 -6.13
C PRO A 142 5.83 4.06 -5.27
N THR A 143 5.93 3.19 -4.28
CA THR A 143 4.90 3.02 -3.25
C THR A 143 4.63 4.34 -2.55
N ARG A 144 3.36 4.70 -2.45
CA ARG A 144 2.92 5.93 -1.82
C ARG A 144 3.16 5.91 -0.31
N ILE A 145 3.58 7.05 0.23
CA ILE A 145 3.75 7.27 1.67
C ILE A 145 2.56 8.07 2.18
N TYR A 146 1.88 7.56 3.21
CA TYR A 146 0.61 8.09 3.72
C TYR A 146 0.75 8.87 5.04
N GLN A 147 1.97 9.33 5.38
CA GLN A 147 2.26 9.97 6.67
C GLN A 147 1.33 11.16 6.95
N LYS A 148 1.21 12.09 6.02
CA LYS A 148 0.35 13.27 6.19
C LYS A 148 -1.13 12.91 6.36
N ALA A 149 -1.60 11.93 5.59
CA ALA A 149 -2.98 11.47 5.65
C ALA A 149 -3.29 10.77 7.00
N ALA A 150 -2.39 9.87 7.43
CA ALA A 150 -2.55 9.20 8.71
C ALA A 150 -2.55 10.20 9.88
N ALA A 151 -1.63 11.19 9.87
CA ALA A 151 -1.60 12.23 10.88
C ALA A 151 -2.90 13.04 10.94
N VAL A 152 -3.44 13.46 9.78
CA VAL A 152 -4.72 14.18 9.70
C VAL A 152 -5.86 13.32 10.23
N ALA A 153 -5.96 12.06 9.83
CA ALA A 153 -7.02 11.17 10.26
C ALA A 153 -6.98 10.94 11.79
N LEU A 154 -5.81 10.65 12.35
CA LEU A 154 -5.63 10.42 13.78
C LEU A 154 -5.92 11.67 14.60
N GLN A 155 -5.52 12.87 14.14
CA GLN A 155 -5.82 14.14 14.81
C GLN A 155 -7.30 14.49 14.78
N THR A 156 -8.03 14.14 13.71
CA THR A 156 -9.48 14.35 13.62
C THR A 156 -10.25 13.47 14.61
N GLY A 157 -9.67 12.31 14.95
CA GLY A 157 -10.22 11.37 15.92
C GLY A 157 -11.26 10.40 15.33
N GLY A 158 -11.62 9.39 16.11
CA GLY A 158 -12.59 8.35 15.71
C GLY A 158 -11.98 7.23 14.86
N VAL A 159 -10.66 7.27 14.59
CA VAL A 159 -9.95 6.16 13.90
C VAL A 159 -9.85 4.98 14.85
N SER A 160 -10.34 3.82 14.42
CA SER A 160 -10.28 2.55 15.15
C SER A 160 -9.25 1.59 14.59
N GLY A 161 -8.81 1.76 13.33
CA GLY A 161 -7.79 0.91 12.72
C GLY A 161 -7.27 1.50 11.40
N ILE A 162 -6.05 1.16 11.05
CA ILE A 162 -5.43 1.50 9.76
C ILE A 162 -4.83 0.21 9.17
N VAL A 163 -5.02 0.01 7.87
CA VAL A 163 -4.48 -1.13 7.14
C VAL A 163 -3.61 -0.61 5.99
N HIS A 164 -2.33 -0.94 6.03
CA HIS A 164 -1.45 -0.80 4.86
C HIS A 164 -1.67 -2.03 3.96
N VAL A 165 -2.16 -1.81 2.73
CA VAL A 165 -2.47 -2.90 1.80
C VAL A 165 -1.20 -3.33 1.08
N THR A 166 -0.69 -4.51 1.43
CA THR A 166 0.58 -5.08 0.98
C THR A 166 0.40 -6.50 0.42
N GLY A 167 1.34 -7.41 0.65
CA GLY A 167 1.20 -8.83 0.30
C GLY A 167 -0.01 -9.46 1.01
N GLY A 168 -0.85 -10.14 0.23
CA GLY A 168 -2.17 -10.63 0.69
C GLY A 168 -3.33 -9.71 0.30
N GLY A 169 -3.03 -8.50 -0.23
CA GLY A 169 -3.99 -7.60 -0.85
C GLY A 169 -5.18 -7.21 0.04
N LEU A 170 -6.30 -6.97 -0.60
CA LEU A 170 -7.54 -6.59 0.07
C LEU A 170 -8.22 -7.75 0.82
N ILE A 171 -7.82 -8.99 0.54
CA ILE A 171 -8.45 -10.17 1.15
C ILE A 171 -7.80 -10.53 2.48
N GLU A 172 -6.47 -10.41 2.59
CA GLU A 172 -5.73 -10.94 3.76
C GLU A 172 -5.20 -9.84 4.70
N ASN A 173 -5.08 -8.58 4.25
CA ASN A 173 -4.57 -7.53 5.14
C ASN A 173 -5.64 -6.96 6.08
N PRO A 174 -6.87 -6.59 5.63
CA PRO A 174 -7.85 -5.97 6.52
C PRO A 174 -8.23 -6.84 7.72
N PRO A 175 -8.39 -8.19 7.61
CA PRO A 175 -8.74 -9.03 8.76
C PRO A 175 -7.71 -9.07 9.89
N ARG A 176 -6.51 -8.53 9.67
CA ARG A 176 -5.47 -8.47 10.73
C ARG A 176 -5.76 -7.44 11.82
N VAL A 177 -6.69 -6.52 11.59
CA VAL A 177 -6.95 -5.40 12.50
C VAL A 177 -8.31 -5.46 13.20
N TYR A 178 -9.21 -6.36 12.81
CA TYR A 178 -10.52 -6.53 13.44
C TYR A 178 -10.76 -8.01 13.83
N ASP A 179 -11.73 -8.22 14.71
CA ASP A 179 -12.03 -9.54 15.25
C ASP A 179 -12.70 -10.46 14.22
N ASP A 180 -12.57 -11.77 14.42
CA ASP A 180 -13.04 -12.80 13.50
C ASP A 180 -14.58 -12.85 13.31
N ASP A 181 -15.34 -12.19 14.18
CA ASP A 181 -16.80 -12.06 14.08
C ASP A 181 -17.24 -10.92 13.17
N LEU A 182 -16.28 -10.16 12.61
CA LEU A 182 -16.52 -9.07 11.69
C LEU A 182 -16.18 -9.44 10.24
N ALA A 183 -16.80 -8.73 9.31
CA ALA A 183 -16.50 -8.76 7.88
C ALA A 183 -16.46 -7.35 7.31
N LEU A 184 -15.44 -7.07 6.50
CA LEU A 184 -15.34 -5.86 5.71
C LEU A 184 -16.08 -6.05 4.39
N HIS A 185 -17.08 -5.22 4.13
CA HIS A 185 -17.74 -5.08 2.84
C HIS A 185 -17.12 -3.94 2.06
N ILE A 186 -16.47 -4.25 0.91
CA ILE A 186 -15.88 -3.27 0.00
C ILE A 186 -16.82 -3.10 -1.18
N ASP A 187 -17.30 -1.88 -1.40
CA ASP A 187 -18.09 -1.51 -2.58
C ASP A 187 -17.17 -1.26 -3.78
N CYS A 188 -17.06 -2.24 -4.67
CA CYS A 188 -16.24 -2.15 -5.88
C CYS A 188 -16.81 -1.15 -6.91
N ALA A 189 -18.08 -0.76 -6.81
CA ALA A 189 -18.67 0.26 -7.67
C ALA A 189 -18.35 1.68 -7.22
N ALA A 190 -17.92 1.87 -5.96
CA ALA A 190 -17.56 3.19 -5.43
C ALA A 190 -16.38 3.83 -6.18
N ARG A 191 -15.49 3.00 -6.76
CA ARG A 191 -14.38 3.47 -7.59
C ARG A 191 -14.01 2.42 -8.65
N PRO A 192 -13.79 2.83 -9.92
CA PRO A 192 -13.36 1.90 -10.95
C PRO A 192 -11.99 1.33 -10.66
N LEU A 193 -11.77 0.08 -11.07
CA LEU A 193 -10.46 -0.57 -10.98
C LEU A 193 -9.45 0.20 -11.83
N PRO A 194 -8.28 0.61 -11.28
CA PRO A 194 -7.27 1.28 -12.08
C PRO A 194 -6.81 0.42 -13.26
N PRO A 195 -6.55 1.04 -14.45
CA PRO A 195 -6.34 0.30 -15.70
C PRO A 195 -5.22 -0.73 -15.65
N ILE A 196 -4.16 -0.47 -14.90
CA ILE A 196 -3.05 -1.43 -14.72
C ILE A 196 -3.54 -2.77 -14.11
N PHE A 197 -4.46 -2.74 -13.13
CA PHE A 197 -4.97 -3.97 -12.51
C PHE A 197 -5.93 -4.70 -13.43
N GLY A 198 -6.70 -3.97 -14.27
CA GLY A 198 -7.51 -4.58 -15.33
C GLY A 198 -6.64 -5.34 -16.32
N TRP A 199 -5.55 -4.71 -16.77
CA TRP A 199 -4.60 -5.35 -17.66
C TRP A 199 -3.91 -6.57 -17.03
N LEU A 200 -3.44 -6.46 -15.78
CA LEU A 200 -2.84 -7.58 -15.05
C LEU A 200 -3.82 -8.75 -14.89
N ARG A 201 -5.09 -8.46 -14.55
CA ARG A 201 -6.14 -9.47 -14.48
C ARG A 201 -6.33 -10.20 -15.79
N ASP A 202 -6.48 -9.45 -16.89
CA ASP A 202 -6.82 -10.01 -18.21
C ASP A 202 -5.65 -10.83 -18.78
N GLN A 203 -4.41 -10.32 -18.68
CA GLN A 203 -3.23 -11.05 -19.15
C GLN A 203 -2.88 -12.23 -18.24
N GLY A 204 -3.14 -12.13 -16.94
CA GLY A 204 -2.92 -13.20 -15.97
C GLY A 204 -4.07 -14.20 -15.89
N ALA A 205 -5.17 -14.01 -16.62
CA ALA A 205 -6.39 -14.81 -16.55
C ALA A 205 -6.91 -15.00 -15.12
N MET A 206 -6.80 -13.96 -14.28
CA MET A 206 -7.18 -13.99 -12.87
C MET A 206 -8.67 -13.68 -12.70
N ASP A 207 -9.32 -14.34 -11.76
CA ASP A 207 -10.59 -13.85 -11.24
C ASP A 207 -10.39 -12.67 -10.28
N ILE A 208 -11.49 -12.01 -9.90
CA ILE A 208 -11.44 -10.82 -9.03
C ILE A 208 -10.93 -11.16 -7.62
N GLN A 209 -11.21 -12.35 -7.10
CA GLN A 209 -10.76 -12.77 -5.77
C GLN A 209 -9.24 -12.96 -5.75
N GLU A 210 -8.69 -13.58 -6.79
CA GLU A 210 -7.24 -13.76 -6.92
C GLU A 210 -6.52 -12.43 -7.15
N LEU A 211 -7.11 -11.54 -7.98
CA LEU A 211 -6.58 -10.19 -8.17
C LEU A 211 -6.52 -9.43 -6.83
N ALA A 212 -7.62 -9.43 -6.06
CA ALA A 212 -7.72 -8.72 -4.80
C ALA A 212 -6.88 -9.35 -3.67
N ARG A 213 -6.55 -10.65 -3.77
CA ARG A 213 -5.61 -11.32 -2.86
C ARG A 213 -4.16 -10.97 -3.17
N THR A 214 -3.82 -10.78 -4.44
CA THR A 214 -2.43 -10.54 -4.86
C THR A 214 -2.09 -9.06 -4.84
N PHE A 215 -3.04 -8.19 -5.21
CA PHE A 215 -2.81 -6.77 -5.45
C PHE A 215 -3.70 -5.87 -4.59
N ASN A 216 -3.28 -4.61 -4.48
CA ASN A 216 -4.03 -3.57 -3.76
C ASN A 216 -5.28 -3.05 -4.51
N CYS A 217 -5.45 -3.37 -5.79
CA CYS A 217 -6.58 -2.96 -6.64
C CYS A 217 -6.88 -1.45 -6.61
N GLY A 218 -5.87 -0.61 -6.39
CA GLY A 218 -6.02 0.84 -6.32
C GLY A 218 -6.24 1.40 -4.91
N ILE A 219 -6.27 0.55 -3.88
CA ILE A 219 -6.40 0.93 -2.47
C ILE A 219 -5.07 0.67 -1.76
N GLY A 220 -4.31 1.72 -1.45
CA GLY A 220 -3.01 1.56 -0.80
C GLY A 220 -3.10 1.58 0.72
N LEU A 221 -4.07 2.31 1.28
CA LEU A 221 -4.35 2.36 2.72
C LEU A 221 -5.85 2.34 2.97
N LEU A 222 -6.30 1.63 4.00
CA LEU A 222 -7.66 1.70 4.54
C LEU A 222 -7.61 2.27 5.95
N ILE A 223 -8.56 3.15 6.26
CA ILE A 223 -8.73 3.73 7.59
C ILE A 223 -10.14 3.37 8.07
N PHE A 224 -10.23 2.62 9.17
CA PHE A 224 -11.50 2.34 9.85
C PHE A 224 -11.83 3.47 10.81
N VAL A 225 -13.04 4.00 10.70
CA VAL A 225 -13.48 5.18 11.45
C VAL A 225 -14.87 4.95 12.00
N ASP A 226 -15.11 5.36 13.25
CA ASP A 226 -16.46 5.40 13.82
C ASP A 226 -17.41 6.14 12.87
N SER A 227 -18.59 5.56 12.60
CA SER A 227 -19.56 6.11 11.65
C SER A 227 -19.98 7.55 11.93
N ASN A 228 -19.97 7.98 13.21
CA ASN A 228 -20.28 9.35 13.59
C ASN A 228 -19.16 10.35 13.28
N LYS A 229 -17.95 9.88 12.95
CA LYS A 229 -16.77 10.68 12.65
C LYS A 229 -16.30 10.53 11.21
N SER A 230 -16.88 9.62 10.44
CA SER A 230 -16.43 9.31 9.08
C SER A 230 -16.45 10.51 8.13
N ASP A 231 -17.49 11.35 8.20
CA ASP A 231 -17.61 12.54 7.36
C ASP A 231 -16.59 13.62 7.75
N ASP A 232 -16.30 13.79 9.05
CA ASP A 232 -15.29 14.72 9.55
C ASP A 232 -13.90 14.30 9.04
N VAL A 233 -13.56 12.99 9.19
CA VAL A 233 -12.27 12.45 8.75
C VAL A 233 -12.13 12.51 7.23
N LEU A 234 -13.16 12.09 6.48
CA LEU A 234 -13.14 12.15 5.02
C LEU A 234 -12.95 13.58 4.51
N SER A 235 -13.67 14.53 5.11
CA SER A 235 -13.56 15.95 4.76
C SER A 235 -12.18 16.52 5.09
N ALA A 236 -11.61 16.18 6.25
CA ALA A 236 -10.27 16.59 6.63
C ALA A 236 -9.19 16.03 5.67
N LEU A 237 -9.30 14.75 5.28
CA LEU A 237 -8.42 14.12 4.30
C LEU A 237 -8.52 14.82 2.93
N LYS A 238 -9.74 15.05 2.43
CA LYS A 238 -9.96 15.70 1.11
C LYS A 238 -9.50 17.14 1.07
N ASN A 239 -9.66 17.87 2.13
CA ASN A 239 -9.20 19.28 2.23
C ASN A 239 -7.69 19.37 2.49
N GLY A 240 -7.05 18.26 2.87
CA GLY A 240 -5.61 18.16 3.13
C GLY A 240 -4.84 17.48 2.00
N SER A 241 -4.23 16.35 2.32
CA SER A 241 -3.31 15.63 1.42
C SER A 241 -3.97 14.63 0.48
N GLU A 242 -5.27 14.32 0.64
CA GLU A 242 -5.96 13.20 -0.01
C GLU A 242 -7.27 13.60 -0.69
N PRO A 243 -7.24 14.46 -1.74
CA PRO A 243 -8.47 14.88 -2.43
C PRO A 243 -9.26 13.72 -3.02
N ASP A 244 -8.59 12.63 -3.31
CA ASP A 244 -9.15 11.41 -3.90
C ASP A 244 -9.55 10.34 -2.88
N ALA A 245 -9.53 10.64 -1.58
CA ALA A 245 -10.03 9.72 -0.54
C ALA A 245 -11.54 9.47 -0.72
N TRP A 246 -11.98 8.24 -0.46
CA TRP A 246 -13.40 7.89 -0.60
C TRP A 246 -13.84 6.86 0.46
N ILE A 247 -15.15 6.76 0.68
CA ILE A 247 -15.73 5.66 1.44
C ILE A 247 -15.69 4.42 0.55
N ALA A 248 -14.88 3.43 0.92
CA ALA A 248 -14.76 2.18 0.19
C ALA A 248 -15.69 1.08 0.71
N GLY A 249 -16.22 1.24 1.93
CA GLY A 249 -17.06 0.21 2.50
C GLY A 249 -17.30 0.37 4.00
N LYS A 250 -17.69 -0.72 4.65
CA LYS A 250 -17.96 -0.74 6.09
C LYS A 250 -17.72 -2.10 6.71
N LEU A 251 -17.48 -2.12 8.02
CA LEU A 251 -17.49 -3.33 8.83
C LEU A 251 -18.90 -3.71 9.26
N THR A 252 -19.22 -4.99 9.18
CA THR A 252 -20.49 -5.56 9.67
C THR A 252 -20.21 -6.80 10.50
N ASN A 253 -21.21 -7.26 11.25
CA ASN A 253 -21.13 -8.60 11.83
C ASN A 253 -20.99 -9.65 10.71
N ARG A 254 -20.10 -10.60 10.92
CA ARG A 254 -19.79 -11.65 9.94
C ARG A 254 -20.90 -12.71 9.93
N ASN A 255 -21.63 -12.76 8.82
CA ASN A 255 -22.72 -13.72 8.64
C ASN A 255 -22.35 -14.91 7.71
N ALA A 256 -21.12 -14.91 7.17
CA ALA A 256 -20.60 -15.91 6.25
C ALA A 256 -19.12 -16.21 6.52
N ASP A 257 -18.56 -17.20 5.84
CA ASP A 257 -17.16 -17.64 6.05
C ASP A 257 -16.10 -16.61 5.63
N ARG A 258 -16.49 -15.53 4.92
CA ARG A 258 -15.56 -14.53 4.39
C ARG A 258 -15.36 -13.35 5.33
N ALA A 259 -14.12 -13.06 5.68
CA ALA A 259 -13.75 -11.86 6.44
C ALA A 259 -13.76 -10.59 5.57
N VAL A 260 -13.65 -10.72 4.25
CA VAL A 260 -13.77 -9.61 3.28
C VAL A 260 -14.74 -10.03 2.17
N VAL A 261 -15.69 -9.16 1.88
CA VAL A 261 -16.69 -9.30 0.81
C VAL A 261 -16.49 -8.18 -0.19
N LEU A 262 -16.34 -8.54 -1.46
CA LEU A 262 -16.24 -7.59 -2.57
C LEU A 262 -17.65 -7.43 -3.17
N ASP A 263 -18.38 -6.43 -2.69
CA ASP A 263 -19.72 -6.11 -3.18
C ASP A 263 -19.64 -5.51 -4.59
N GLN A 264 -20.58 -5.85 -5.46
CA GLN A 264 -20.64 -5.36 -6.84
C GLN A 264 -19.33 -5.58 -7.63
N SER A 265 -18.64 -6.69 -7.37
CA SER A 265 -17.33 -6.99 -7.97
C SER A 265 -17.33 -7.01 -9.50
N ASP A 266 -18.48 -7.22 -10.13
CA ASP A 266 -18.64 -7.14 -11.60
C ASP A 266 -18.30 -5.74 -12.16
N SER A 267 -18.41 -4.68 -11.36
CA SER A 267 -18.02 -3.32 -11.75
C SER A 267 -16.52 -3.24 -12.09
N TRP A 268 -15.69 -4.10 -11.49
CA TRP A 268 -14.26 -4.19 -11.80
C TRP A 268 -13.94 -5.03 -13.03
N LEU A 269 -14.94 -5.72 -13.61
CA LEU A 269 -14.76 -6.47 -14.86
C LEU A 269 -14.82 -5.59 -16.12
N GLY A 270 -15.22 -4.32 -15.98
CA GLY A 270 -15.32 -3.39 -17.11
C GLY A 270 -16.50 -3.70 -18.04
N ARG A 271 -17.56 -4.34 -17.51
CA ARG A 271 -18.81 -4.65 -18.25
C ARG A 271 -19.89 -3.64 -17.93
#